data_57a37a45057059151e9b519d0b4586aa
#
_entry.id   57a37a45057059151e9b519d0b4586aa
#
_cell.length_a   1.000
_cell.length_b   1.000
_cell.length_c   1.000
_cell.angle_alpha   90.00
_cell.angle_beta   90.00
_cell.angle_gamma   90.00
#
_symmetry.space_group_name_H-M   'P 1'
#
loop_
_entity.id
_entity.type
_entity.pdbx_description
1 polymer ?
#
loop_
_entity_poly.entity_id
_entity_poly.type
_entity_poly.pdbx_seq_one_letter_code
_entity_poly.pdbx_strand_id
1 'polypeptide(L)'
;MGASSAKNTMEQGIDVEKVRADFPILSRKINGKPLVYLDSAASAQKPQQVIDSLVSAYSYTYSNVHRGLHFLSEASTDAYEAVRGKVAQF
;
A
#
# COMPACT_ATOMS: atom_id res chain seq x y z
N MET A 1 2.10 15.34 22.80
CA MET A 1 1.84 13.93 22.67
C MET A 1 2.60 13.31 21.52
N GLY A 2 2.94 14.07 20.51
CA GLY A 2 3.72 13.55 19.40
C GLY A 2 5.07 12.99 19.81
N ALA A 3 5.77 13.69 20.70
CA ALA A 3 7.06 13.25 21.19
C ALA A 3 6.94 11.92 21.94
N SER A 4 5.90 11.79 22.74
CA SER A 4 5.64 10.55 23.48
C SER A 4 5.35 9.40 22.53
N SER A 5 4.56 9.66 21.49
CA SER A 5 4.22 8.64 20.50
C SER A 5 5.47 8.16 19.75
N ALA A 6 6.31 9.08 19.31
CA ALA A 6 7.54 8.73 18.62
C ALA A 6 8.47 7.90 19.49
N LYS A 7 8.59 8.28 20.76
CA LYS A 7 9.40 7.55 21.71
C LYS A 7 8.88 6.12 21.89
N ASN A 8 7.56 5.97 22.01
CA ASN A 8 6.95 4.67 22.15
C ASN A 8 7.21 3.78 20.93
N THR A 9 7.17 4.37 19.74
CA THR A 9 7.46 3.63 18.52
C THR A 9 8.85 3.01 18.58
N MET A 10 9.85 3.79 19.00
CA MET A 10 11.21 3.30 19.07
C MET A 10 11.39 2.20 20.12
N GLU A 11 10.68 2.29 21.22
CA GLU A 11 10.82 1.33 22.33
C GLU A 11 9.93 0.13 22.16
N GLN A 12 8.76 0.29 21.56
CA GLN A 12 7.72 -0.73 21.52
C GLN A 12 7.43 -1.22 20.10
N GLY A 13 8.13 -0.66 19.09
CA GLY A 13 7.95 -1.05 17.71
C GLY A 13 7.14 -0.04 16.90
N ILE A 14 5.92 -0.37 16.54
CA ILE A 14 5.16 0.37 15.54
C ILE A 14 4.37 1.52 16.14
N ASP A 15 4.44 2.69 15.49
CA ASP A 15 3.53 3.80 15.78
C ASP A 15 2.21 3.54 15.03
N VAL A 16 1.24 3.03 15.75
CA VAL A 16 -0.04 2.61 15.18
C VAL A 16 -0.76 3.76 14.46
N GLU A 17 -0.76 4.96 15.06
CA GLU A 17 -1.46 6.09 14.47
C GLU A 17 -0.82 6.52 13.14
N LYS A 18 0.49 6.46 13.07
CA LYS A 18 1.20 6.79 11.84
C LYS A 18 0.90 5.78 10.74
N VAL A 19 0.88 4.50 11.09
CA VAL A 19 0.54 3.45 10.14
C VAL A 19 -0.90 3.59 9.68
N ARG A 20 -1.83 3.84 10.60
CA ARG A 20 -3.24 4.00 10.25
C ARG A 20 -3.46 5.16 9.29
N ALA A 21 -2.68 6.22 9.41
CA ALA A 21 -2.81 7.38 8.52
C ALA A 21 -2.52 7.05 7.06
N ASP A 22 -1.78 5.98 6.77
CA ASP A 22 -1.51 5.55 5.40
C ASP A 22 -2.71 4.88 4.74
N PHE A 23 -3.73 4.49 5.51
CA PHE A 23 -4.89 3.75 4.99
C PHE A 23 -6.10 4.68 4.92
N PRO A 24 -6.46 5.18 3.73
CA PRO A 24 -7.55 6.15 3.62
C PRO A 24 -8.86 5.70 4.24
N ILE A 25 -9.20 4.42 4.10
CA ILE A 25 -10.48 3.92 4.61
C ILE A 25 -10.58 4.04 6.13
N LEU A 26 -9.44 3.99 6.83
CA LEU A 26 -9.44 4.04 8.30
C LEU A 26 -9.74 5.44 8.83
N SER A 27 -9.75 6.47 7.98
CA SER A 27 -10.15 7.80 8.39
C SER A 27 -11.66 7.99 8.38
N ARG A 28 -12.42 7.02 7.86
CA ARG A 28 -13.88 7.10 7.84
C ARG A 28 -14.45 7.00 9.25
N LYS A 29 -15.61 7.62 9.40
CA LYS A 29 -16.38 7.49 10.63
C LYS A 29 -17.71 6.79 10.33
N ILE A 30 -18.07 5.89 11.21
CA ILE A 30 -19.32 5.14 11.10
C ILE A 30 -20.17 5.51 12.30
N ASN A 31 -21.33 6.09 12.04
CA ASN A 31 -22.22 6.59 13.11
C ASN A 31 -21.50 7.55 14.05
N GLY A 32 -20.64 8.40 13.49
CA GLY A 32 -19.90 9.40 14.24
C GLY A 32 -18.70 8.87 15.01
N LYS A 33 -18.38 7.59 14.88
CA LYS A 33 -17.25 6.98 15.59
C LYS A 33 -16.20 6.51 14.59
N PRO A 34 -14.92 6.48 14.98
CA PRO A 34 -13.86 5.97 14.10
C PRO A 34 -14.14 4.53 13.68
N LEU A 35 -13.81 4.24 12.43
CA LEU A 35 -13.94 2.88 11.92
C LEU A 35 -12.99 1.95 12.65
N VAL A 36 -13.50 0.80 13.09
CA VAL A 36 -12.71 -0.32 13.57
C VAL A 36 -12.88 -1.46 12.57
N TYR A 37 -11.78 -1.93 12.00
CA TYR A 37 -11.80 -2.99 11.00
C TYR A 37 -10.99 -4.19 11.49
N LEU A 38 -11.64 -5.33 11.65
CA LEU A 38 -11.03 -6.52 12.21
C LEU A 38 -11.15 -7.73 11.29
N ASP A 39 -11.35 -7.51 9.99
CA ASP A 39 -11.65 -8.58 9.04
C ASP A 39 -10.56 -8.73 7.98
N SER A 40 -9.32 -8.42 8.32
CA SER A 40 -8.21 -8.47 7.36
C SER A 40 -7.93 -9.88 6.84
N ALA A 41 -8.36 -10.90 7.55
CA ALA A 41 -8.21 -12.29 7.08
C ALA A 41 -9.04 -12.54 5.81
N ALA A 42 -10.19 -11.87 5.70
CA ALA A 42 -11.04 -11.98 4.52
C ALA A 42 -10.65 -10.95 3.46
N SER A 43 -10.39 -9.71 3.87
CA SER A 43 -10.08 -8.62 2.94
C SER A 43 -9.17 -7.61 3.62
N ALA A 44 -7.91 -7.60 3.25
CA ALA A 44 -6.97 -6.62 3.78
C ALA A 44 -7.23 -5.26 3.16
N GLN A 45 -7.22 -4.21 3.98
CA GLN A 45 -7.33 -2.86 3.48
C GLN A 45 -6.03 -2.42 2.82
N LYS A 46 -6.11 -1.41 1.97
CA LYS A 46 -4.97 -0.99 1.14
C LYS A 46 -4.44 0.36 1.58
N PRO A 47 -3.12 0.50 1.75
CA PRO A 47 -2.54 1.81 2.02
C PRO A 47 -2.57 2.68 0.76
N GLN A 48 -2.44 3.99 0.95
CA GLN A 48 -2.48 4.95 -0.15
C GLN A 48 -1.45 4.64 -1.23
N GLN A 49 -0.27 4.19 -0.84
CA GLN A 49 0.80 3.86 -1.77
C GLN A 49 0.39 2.76 -2.75
N VAL A 50 -0.33 1.75 -2.26
CA VAL A 50 -0.81 0.66 -3.12
C VAL A 50 -1.92 1.16 -4.03
N ILE A 51 -2.86 1.97 -3.50
CA ILE A 51 -3.94 2.53 -4.30
C ILE A 51 -3.37 3.39 -5.43
N ASP A 52 -2.41 4.26 -5.12
CA ASP A 52 -1.79 5.12 -6.11
C ASP A 52 -1.08 4.31 -7.19
N SER A 53 -0.41 3.21 -6.81
CA SER A 53 0.26 2.34 -7.77
C SER A 53 -0.72 1.68 -8.72
N LEU A 54 -1.87 1.25 -8.23
CA LEU A 54 -2.91 0.66 -9.08
C LEU A 54 -3.48 1.70 -10.05
N VAL A 55 -3.76 2.90 -9.57
CA VAL A 55 -4.26 3.98 -10.42
C VAL A 55 -3.25 4.30 -11.50
N SER A 56 -1.98 4.43 -11.14
CA SER A 56 -0.91 4.71 -12.08
C SER A 56 -0.77 3.61 -13.12
N ALA A 57 -0.80 2.35 -12.68
CA ALA A 57 -0.66 1.23 -13.59
C ALA A 57 -1.79 1.19 -14.61
N TYR A 58 -3.04 1.27 -14.15
CA TYR A 58 -4.17 1.24 -15.08
C TYR A 58 -4.26 2.47 -15.97
N SER A 59 -3.81 3.61 -15.48
CA SER A 59 -3.91 4.86 -16.24
C SER A 59 -2.82 4.99 -17.31
N TYR A 60 -1.66 4.40 -17.09
CA TYR A 60 -0.50 4.72 -17.93
C TYR A 60 0.26 3.54 -18.51
N THR A 61 0.31 2.39 -17.84
CA THR A 61 1.24 1.34 -18.24
C THR A 61 0.66 -0.06 -18.36
N TYR A 62 -0.58 -0.26 -17.97
CA TYR A 62 -1.14 -1.60 -17.93
C TYR A 62 -1.14 -2.27 -19.30
N SER A 63 -0.56 -3.45 -19.39
CA SER A 63 -0.54 -4.27 -20.58
C SER A 63 -0.07 -5.67 -20.23
N ASN A 64 0.02 -6.55 -21.24
CA ASN A 64 0.51 -7.90 -21.05
C ASN A 64 1.98 -7.91 -20.66
N VAL A 65 2.28 -8.67 -19.61
CA VAL A 65 3.66 -8.87 -19.16
C VAL A 65 4.29 -9.98 -20.01
N HIS A 66 5.52 -9.76 -20.48
CA HIS A 66 6.33 -10.73 -21.21
C HIS A 66 5.75 -11.16 -22.57
N ARG A 67 4.68 -10.51 -23.03
CA ARG A 67 4.00 -11.00 -24.25
C ARG A 67 4.05 -10.06 -25.44
N GLY A 68 4.34 -8.80 -25.22
CA GLY A 68 4.36 -7.82 -26.28
C GLY A 68 5.72 -7.20 -26.45
N LEU A 69 5.93 -6.58 -27.60
CA LEU A 69 7.16 -5.87 -27.89
C LEU A 69 6.94 -4.35 -27.90
N HIS A 70 5.75 -3.91 -27.47
CA HIS A 70 5.45 -2.48 -27.43
C HIS A 70 5.80 -1.88 -26.07
N PHE A 71 5.82 -0.56 -26.02
CA PHE A 71 6.25 0.17 -24.83
C PHE A 71 5.50 -0.23 -23.56
N LEU A 72 4.17 -0.36 -23.65
CA LEU A 72 3.38 -0.69 -22.46
C LEU A 72 3.71 -2.07 -21.91
N SER A 73 3.92 -3.04 -22.80
CA SER A 73 4.30 -4.38 -22.39
C SER A 73 5.67 -4.39 -21.75
N GLU A 74 6.63 -3.64 -22.28
CA GLU A 74 7.96 -3.54 -21.70
C GLU A 74 7.90 -2.88 -20.34
N ALA A 75 7.13 -1.80 -20.18
CA ALA A 75 6.98 -1.13 -18.91
C ALA A 75 6.37 -2.05 -17.86
N SER A 76 5.35 -2.82 -18.24
CA SER A 76 4.71 -3.77 -17.34
C SER A 76 5.65 -4.89 -16.94
N THR A 77 6.44 -5.39 -17.87
CA THR A 77 7.44 -6.43 -17.62
C THR A 77 8.52 -5.91 -16.66
N ASP A 78 9.04 -4.72 -16.92
CA ASP A 78 10.06 -4.13 -16.07
C ASP A 78 9.57 -3.98 -14.63
N ALA A 79 8.35 -3.49 -14.46
CA ALA A 79 7.76 -3.33 -13.14
C ALA A 79 7.59 -4.69 -12.45
N TYR A 80 7.14 -5.69 -13.17
CA TYR A 80 6.94 -7.03 -12.64
C TYR A 80 8.27 -7.64 -12.20
N GLU A 81 9.29 -7.54 -13.02
CA GLU A 81 10.60 -8.11 -12.69
C GLU A 81 11.27 -7.37 -11.53
N ALA A 82 11.07 -6.06 -11.44
CA ALA A 82 11.60 -5.29 -10.33
C ALA A 82 11.02 -5.75 -8.99
N VAL A 83 9.73 -6.11 -8.97
CA VAL A 83 9.08 -6.60 -7.74
C VAL A 83 9.71 -7.91 -7.28
N ARG A 84 10.05 -8.79 -8.22
CA ARG A 84 10.69 -10.07 -7.87
C ARG A 84 11.97 -9.84 -7.09
N GLY A 85 12.79 -8.90 -7.55
CA GLY A 85 14.02 -8.56 -6.84
C GLY A 85 13.77 -7.97 -5.46
N LYS A 86 12.78 -7.10 -5.36
CA LYS A 86 12.43 -6.48 -4.08
C LYS A 86 11.94 -7.50 -3.06
N VAL A 87 11.09 -8.41 -3.50
CA VAL A 87 10.59 -9.46 -2.61
C VAL A 87 11.73 -10.38 -2.17
N ALA A 88 12.62 -10.72 -3.07
CA ALA A 88 13.77 -11.59 -2.75
C ALA A 88 14.68 -10.96 -1.70
N GLN A 89 14.81 -9.63 -1.72
CA GLN A 89 15.64 -8.92 -0.75
C GLN A 89 14.96 -8.75 0.60
N PHE A 90 13.65 -8.75 0.63
CA PHE A 90 12.89 -8.53 1.84
C PHE A 90 13.01 -9.71 2.79
#